data_6b676fcffc9f77687fc6a8c56f49064d
#
_entry.id   6b676fcffc9f77687fc6a8c56f49064d
#
_cell.length_a   1.000
_cell.length_b   1.000
_cell.length_c   1.000
_cell.angle_alpha   90.00
_cell.angle_beta   90.00
_cell.angle_gamma   90.00
#
_symmetry.space_group_name_H-M   'P 1'
#
loop_
_entity.id
_entity.type
_entity.pdbx_description
1 polymer ?
#
loop_
_entity_poly.entity_id
_entity_poly.type
_entity_poly.pdbx_seq_one_letter_code
_entity_poly.pdbx_strand_id
1 'polypeptide(L)'
;MINKLVENIKKTKAPIVVGLDPMLNYIPEQVQKKAFAEFGETLEGAAEAIWQFNKEIVDKTYDLIPAVKPQIAMYEQFGIEGLKAFKKTVDYCHEKGMIVIGDVKRGDIGSTSEAYAVAHLGKVNVGSKAITPFDEDFATVNPYLGSDGINPFIKVCNEQDRGIFILVKTSNPSSGEFQDQLINGRPLYELVGEKVNEWGASSMDGDYSNVGAVVGATYPEMGRVLRKVMPKAYILVPGYGAQGGQGKDLVDFFNPDGLGAIVNSSRGIIAAYTKEQYAKFGEKNFGEASRQAALDMIADINGALGK
;
A
#
# COMPACT_ATOMS: atom_id res chain seq x y z
N MET A 1 10.57 -1.07 11.71
CA MET A 1 10.00 -1.41 10.38
C MET A 1 10.14 -0.28 9.36
N ILE A 2 9.79 0.95 9.71
CA ILE A 2 9.90 2.07 8.76
C ILE A 2 11.33 2.29 8.26
N ASN A 3 12.34 2.09 9.09
CA ASN A 3 13.74 2.14 8.67
C ASN A 3 14.04 1.13 7.55
N LYS A 4 13.51 -0.09 7.64
CA LYS A 4 13.69 -1.11 6.59
C LYS A 4 13.07 -0.65 5.26
N LEU A 5 11.89 -0.01 5.30
CA LEU A 5 11.29 0.59 4.10
C LEU A 5 12.18 1.71 3.54
N VAL A 6 12.70 2.59 4.39
CA VAL A 6 13.61 3.68 3.99
C VAL A 6 14.90 3.14 3.36
N GLU A 7 15.50 2.10 3.94
CA GLU A 7 16.68 1.43 3.39
C GLU A 7 16.39 0.82 2.01
N ASN A 8 15.24 0.15 1.85
CA ASN A 8 14.84 -0.39 0.55
C ASN A 8 14.62 0.73 -0.48
N ILE A 9 14.00 1.86 -0.11
CA ILE A 9 13.85 3.03 -0.99
C ILE A 9 15.21 3.58 -1.41
N LYS A 10 16.15 3.71 -0.48
CA LYS A 10 17.52 4.18 -0.77
C LYS A 10 18.25 3.22 -1.69
N LYS A 11 18.13 1.91 -1.47
CA LYS A 11 18.76 0.86 -2.26
C LYS A 11 18.22 0.83 -3.70
N THR A 12 16.91 0.90 -3.87
CA THR A 12 16.26 0.86 -5.19
C THR A 12 16.24 2.24 -5.87
N LYS A 13 16.48 3.33 -5.12
CA LYS A 13 16.29 4.72 -5.56
C LYS A 13 14.88 4.98 -6.10
N ALA A 14 13.90 4.28 -5.56
CA ALA A 14 12.52 4.28 -6.04
C ALA A 14 11.56 4.59 -4.89
N PRO A 15 11.06 5.82 -4.73
CA PRO A 15 10.08 6.16 -3.69
C PRO A 15 8.66 5.78 -4.13
N ILE A 16 8.48 4.59 -4.68
CA ILE A 16 7.21 4.09 -5.21
C ILE A 16 6.84 2.74 -4.61
N VAL A 17 5.55 2.45 -4.62
CA VAL A 17 4.99 1.14 -4.28
C VAL A 17 4.03 0.70 -5.39
N VAL A 18 4.13 -0.56 -5.81
CA VAL A 18 3.21 -1.14 -6.79
C VAL A 18 2.00 -1.71 -6.07
N GLY A 19 0.83 -1.16 -6.38
CA GLY A 19 -0.44 -1.70 -5.90
C GLY A 19 -0.80 -2.98 -6.64
N LEU A 20 -0.97 -4.08 -5.89
CA LEU A 20 -1.45 -5.34 -6.42
C LEU A 20 -2.97 -5.43 -6.18
N ASP A 21 -3.71 -4.76 -7.06
CA ASP A 21 -5.18 -4.66 -7.03
C ASP A 21 -5.75 -5.48 -8.21
N PRO A 22 -5.61 -6.82 -8.24
CA PRO A 22 -5.94 -7.64 -9.40
C PRO A 22 -7.46 -7.72 -9.60
N MET A 23 -7.89 -7.34 -10.78
CA MET A 23 -9.24 -7.61 -11.28
C MET A 23 -9.14 -8.61 -12.43
N LEU A 24 -10.10 -9.52 -12.58
CA LEU A 24 -10.02 -10.54 -13.64
C LEU A 24 -9.88 -9.92 -15.05
N ASN A 25 -10.50 -8.77 -15.29
CA ASN A 25 -10.36 -8.05 -16.57
C ASN A 25 -8.98 -7.38 -16.78
N TYR A 26 -8.11 -7.37 -15.77
CA TYR A 26 -6.70 -6.96 -15.91
C TYR A 26 -5.76 -8.14 -16.12
N ILE A 27 -6.26 -9.36 -15.91
CA ILE A 27 -5.46 -10.58 -16.04
C ILE A 27 -5.52 -11.02 -17.50
N PRO A 28 -4.37 -11.18 -18.18
CA PRO A 28 -4.32 -11.65 -19.55
C PRO A 28 -5.09 -12.94 -19.75
N GLU A 29 -5.79 -13.04 -20.89
CA GLU A 29 -6.66 -14.19 -21.21
C GLU A 29 -5.90 -15.53 -21.12
N GLN A 30 -4.66 -15.55 -21.56
CA GLN A 30 -3.80 -16.74 -21.49
C GLN A 30 -3.54 -17.22 -20.06
N VAL A 31 -3.42 -16.30 -19.08
CA VAL A 31 -3.23 -16.63 -17.66
C VAL A 31 -4.53 -17.21 -17.10
N GLN A 32 -5.66 -16.57 -17.39
CA GLN A 32 -6.98 -17.07 -16.98
C GLN A 32 -7.27 -18.46 -17.57
N LYS A 33 -7.08 -18.64 -18.88
CA LYS A 33 -7.29 -19.93 -19.57
C LYS A 33 -6.47 -21.06 -18.95
N LYS A 34 -5.21 -20.78 -18.59
CA LYS A 34 -4.35 -21.78 -17.95
C LYS A 34 -4.87 -22.16 -16.55
N ALA A 35 -5.24 -21.18 -15.74
CA ALA A 35 -5.80 -21.43 -14.40
C ALA A 35 -7.14 -22.16 -14.47
N PHE A 36 -8.04 -21.76 -15.40
CA PHE A 36 -9.35 -22.39 -15.55
C PHE A 36 -9.27 -23.79 -16.16
N ALA A 37 -8.26 -24.09 -16.96
CA ALA A 37 -8.02 -25.46 -17.46
C ALA A 37 -7.65 -26.43 -16.33
N GLU A 38 -7.00 -25.96 -15.28
CA GLU A 38 -6.55 -26.78 -14.15
C GLU A 38 -7.60 -26.82 -13.02
N PHE A 39 -8.20 -25.68 -12.67
CA PHE A 39 -9.09 -25.52 -11.51
C PHE A 39 -10.56 -25.24 -11.88
N GLY A 40 -10.90 -25.21 -13.19
CA GLY A 40 -12.23 -24.85 -13.69
C GLY A 40 -12.55 -23.37 -13.58
N GLU A 41 -13.73 -22.97 -14.10
CA GLU A 41 -14.30 -21.63 -13.91
C GLU A 41 -14.94 -21.52 -12.51
N THR A 42 -14.10 -21.48 -11.49
CA THR A 42 -14.43 -21.52 -10.06
C THR A 42 -13.74 -20.38 -9.32
N LEU A 43 -14.07 -20.18 -8.05
CA LEU A 43 -13.34 -19.24 -7.18
C LEU A 43 -11.86 -19.63 -7.04
N GLU A 44 -11.57 -20.93 -7.02
CA GLU A 44 -10.20 -21.45 -6.99
C GLU A 44 -9.43 -21.14 -8.27
N GLY A 45 -10.05 -21.35 -9.44
CA GLY A 45 -9.46 -20.99 -10.72
C GLY A 45 -9.21 -19.48 -10.86
N ALA A 46 -10.14 -18.64 -10.38
CA ALA A 46 -9.96 -17.20 -10.32
C ALA A 46 -8.80 -16.79 -9.40
N ALA A 47 -8.71 -17.40 -8.21
CA ALA A 47 -7.64 -17.15 -7.25
C ALA A 47 -6.27 -17.57 -7.78
N GLU A 48 -6.18 -18.71 -8.49
CA GLU A 48 -4.94 -19.13 -9.15
C GLU A 48 -4.54 -18.16 -10.29
N ALA A 49 -5.49 -17.68 -11.09
CA ALA A 49 -5.21 -16.67 -12.12
C ALA A 49 -4.65 -15.37 -11.50
N ILE A 50 -5.24 -14.90 -10.39
CA ILE A 50 -4.75 -13.76 -9.61
C ILE A 50 -3.33 -14.00 -9.11
N TRP A 51 -3.07 -15.16 -8.55
CA TRP A 51 -1.74 -15.52 -8.05
C TRP A 51 -0.70 -15.51 -9.17
N GLN A 52 -0.95 -16.16 -10.30
CA GLN A 52 -0.02 -16.21 -11.43
C GLN A 52 0.25 -14.80 -12.00
N PHE A 53 -0.78 -13.97 -12.07
CA PHE A 53 -0.67 -12.58 -12.49
C PHE A 53 0.24 -11.77 -11.55
N ASN A 54 -0.01 -11.82 -10.25
CA ASN A 54 0.81 -11.12 -9.26
C ASN A 54 2.25 -11.62 -9.27
N LYS A 55 2.44 -12.94 -9.36
CA LYS A 55 3.77 -13.55 -9.39
C LYS A 55 4.61 -13.00 -10.54
N GLU A 56 4.07 -12.96 -11.74
CA GLU A 56 4.77 -12.43 -12.92
C GLU A 56 5.14 -10.95 -12.73
N ILE A 57 4.22 -10.12 -12.22
CA ILE A 57 4.48 -8.70 -11.94
C ILE A 57 5.60 -8.55 -10.92
N VAL A 58 5.56 -9.32 -9.82
CA VAL A 58 6.61 -9.30 -8.79
C VAL A 58 7.94 -9.75 -9.37
N ASP A 59 7.99 -10.83 -10.14
CA ASP A 59 9.22 -11.33 -10.78
C ASP A 59 9.87 -10.28 -11.70
N LYS A 60 9.07 -9.40 -12.32
CA LYS A 60 9.57 -8.35 -13.21
C LYS A 60 9.90 -7.03 -12.52
N THR A 61 9.50 -6.85 -11.26
CA THR A 61 9.63 -5.54 -10.59
C THR A 61 10.37 -5.56 -9.26
N TYR A 62 10.58 -6.73 -8.62
CA TYR A 62 11.15 -6.82 -7.27
C TYR A 62 12.53 -6.18 -7.10
N ASP A 63 13.34 -6.13 -8.17
CA ASP A 63 14.65 -5.50 -8.19
C ASP A 63 14.61 -3.97 -8.35
N LEU A 64 13.45 -3.42 -8.74
CA LEU A 64 13.24 -2.00 -9.02
C LEU A 64 12.57 -1.24 -7.88
N ILE A 65 11.72 -1.92 -7.10
CA ILE A 65 10.80 -1.27 -6.15
C ILE A 65 11.02 -1.78 -4.73
N PRO A 66 10.84 -0.90 -3.71
CA PRO A 66 11.07 -1.26 -2.31
C PRO A 66 9.92 -2.07 -1.70
N ALA A 67 8.71 -1.94 -2.25
CA ALA A 67 7.49 -2.46 -1.63
C ALA A 67 6.38 -2.74 -2.65
N VAL A 68 5.45 -3.60 -2.26
CA VAL A 68 4.15 -3.81 -2.91
C VAL A 68 3.00 -3.51 -1.94
N LYS A 69 1.82 -3.23 -2.49
CA LYS A 69 0.62 -2.95 -1.71
C LYS A 69 -0.58 -3.74 -2.25
N PRO A 70 -0.76 -5.00 -1.80
CA PRO A 70 -1.95 -5.77 -2.16
C PRO A 70 -3.21 -5.19 -1.49
N GLN A 71 -4.26 -4.97 -2.31
CA GLN A 71 -5.56 -4.50 -1.86
C GLN A 71 -6.45 -5.70 -1.55
N ILE A 72 -6.72 -5.93 -0.25
CA ILE A 72 -7.39 -7.16 0.21
C ILE A 72 -8.79 -7.37 -0.41
N ALA A 73 -9.54 -6.28 -0.68
CA ALA A 73 -10.88 -6.39 -1.28
C ALA A 73 -10.88 -7.12 -2.62
N MET A 74 -9.79 -7.00 -3.41
CA MET A 74 -9.64 -7.67 -4.70
C MET A 74 -9.44 -9.19 -4.58
N TYR A 75 -9.14 -9.65 -3.38
CA TYR A 75 -8.99 -11.05 -3.02
C TYR A 75 -10.22 -11.55 -2.24
N GLU A 76 -10.70 -10.77 -1.27
CA GLU A 76 -11.89 -11.12 -0.47
C GLU A 76 -13.13 -11.40 -1.33
N GLN A 77 -13.31 -10.70 -2.46
CA GLN A 77 -14.42 -10.96 -3.39
C GLN A 77 -14.46 -12.40 -3.93
N PHE A 78 -13.34 -13.13 -3.86
CA PHE A 78 -13.24 -14.55 -4.23
C PHE A 78 -13.26 -15.48 -3.01
N GLY A 79 -13.72 -14.99 -1.85
CA GLY A 79 -13.86 -15.75 -0.62
C GLY A 79 -12.53 -16.30 -0.09
N ILE A 80 -12.59 -17.51 0.49
CA ILE A 80 -11.43 -18.13 1.13
C ILE A 80 -10.30 -18.36 0.12
N GLU A 81 -10.62 -18.75 -1.10
CA GLU A 81 -9.62 -19.02 -2.14
C GLU A 81 -8.86 -17.74 -2.53
N GLY A 82 -9.56 -16.60 -2.62
CA GLY A 82 -8.93 -15.32 -2.81
C GLY A 82 -8.00 -14.93 -1.65
N LEU A 83 -8.41 -15.18 -0.40
CA LEU A 83 -7.55 -14.93 0.77
C LEU A 83 -6.31 -15.84 0.80
N LYS A 84 -6.41 -17.07 0.31
CA LYS A 84 -5.23 -17.93 0.10
C LYS A 84 -4.27 -17.32 -0.94
N ALA A 85 -4.79 -16.80 -2.05
CA ALA A 85 -3.98 -16.11 -3.05
C ALA A 85 -3.33 -14.83 -2.49
N PHE A 86 -4.04 -14.07 -1.63
CA PHE A 86 -3.48 -12.93 -0.90
C PHE A 86 -2.29 -13.35 -0.05
N LYS A 87 -2.47 -14.34 0.84
CA LYS A 87 -1.38 -14.83 1.70
C LYS A 87 -0.19 -15.34 0.88
N LYS A 88 -0.45 -16.12 -0.19
CA LYS A 88 0.59 -16.62 -1.10
C LYS A 88 1.36 -15.47 -1.77
N THR A 89 0.67 -14.38 -2.12
CA THR A 89 1.30 -13.18 -2.68
C THR A 89 2.20 -12.48 -1.64
N VAL A 90 1.73 -12.33 -0.39
CA VAL A 90 2.53 -11.76 0.70
C VAL A 90 3.81 -12.55 0.93
N ASP A 91 3.69 -13.88 1.08
CA ASP A 91 4.83 -14.77 1.30
C ASP A 91 5.87 -14.66 0.17
N TYR A 92 5.40 -14.67 -1.07
CA TYR A 92 6.28 -14.56 -2.23
C TYR A 92 7.01 -13.21 -2.30
N CYS A 93 6.35 -12.11 -1.95
CA CYS A 93 6.99 -10.81 -1.89
C CYS A 93 8.09 -10.78 -0.81
N HIS A 94 7.87 -11.42 0.34
CA HIS A 94 8.88 -11.56 1.37
C HIS A 94 10.08 -12.42 0.91
N GLU A 95 9.86 -13.51 0.17
CA GLU A 95 10.92 -14.30 -0.45
C GLU A 95 11.81 -13.46 -1.39
N LYS A 96 11.23 -12.44 -2.04
CA LYS A 96 11.95 -11.47 -2.87
C LYS A 96 12.59 -10.31 -2.09
N GLY A 97 12.44 -10.27 -0.76
CA GLY A 97 12.99 -9.22 0.10
C GLY A 97 12.23 -7.89 0.06
N MET A 98 11.01 -7.89 -0.45
CA MET A 98 10.16 -6.71 -0.55
C MET A 98 9.40 -6.45 0.75
N ILE A 99 9.08 -5.19 1.00
CA ILE A 99 8.12 -4.79 2.03
C ILE A 99 6.69 -4.96 1.48
N VAL A 100 5.79 -5.46 2.32
CA VAL A 100 4.38 -5.62 1.98
C VAL A 100 3.51 -4.68 2.81
N ILE A 101 2.80 -3.78 2.14
CA ILE A 101 1.82 -2.87 2.75
C ILE A 101 0.43 -3.44 2.48
N GLY A 102 -0.20 -4.05 3.49
CA GLY A 102 -1.58 -4.53 3.37
C GLY A 102 -2.56 -3.36 3.28
N ASP A 103 -3.21 -3.19 2.12
CA ASP A 103 -4.26 -2.19 1.98
C ASP A 103 -5.60 -2.77 2.44
N VAL A 104 -5.78 -2.83 3.75
CA VAL A 104 -6.87 -3.57 4.42
C VAL A 104 -7.90 -2.66 5.09
N LYS A 105 -7.54 -1.41 5.36
CA LYS A 105 -8.41 -0.34 5.92
C LYS A 105 -9.26 -0.80 7.10
N ARG A 106 -8.66 -1.57 8.01
CA ARG A 106 -9.34 -2.08 9.20
C ARG A 106 -9.65 -0.97 10.20
N GLY A 107 -10.70 -1.16 10.98
CA GLY A 107 -11.11 -0.24 12.03
C GLY A 107 -12.15 -0.90 12.92
N ASP A 108 -11.85 -0.97 14.23
CA ASP A 108 -12.73 -1.45 15.30
C ASP A 108 -12.17 -0.92 16.62
N ILE A 109 -12.65 -1.37 17.75
CA ILE A 109 -12.19 -0.95 19.09
C ILE A 109 -11.74 -2.14 19.94
N GLY A 110 -10.89 -1.85 20.93
CA GLY A 110 -10.50 -2.80 21.98
C GLY A 110 -9.98 -4.13 21.44
N SER A 111 -10.48 -5.24 21.98
CA SER A 111 -10.05 -6.58 21.61
C SER A 111 -10.37 -6.96 20.16
N THR A 112 -11.41 -6.40 19.55
CA THR A 112 -11.72 -6.64 18.13
C THR A 112 -10.68 -5.96 17.24
N SER A 113 -10.30 -4.73 17.55
CA SER A 113 -9.20 -4.05 16.86
C SER A 113 -7.87 -4.80 17.04
N GLU A 114 -7.58 -5.33 18.24
CA GLU A 114 -6.39 -6.15 18.50
C GLU A 114 -6.42 -7.45 17.66
N ALA A 115 -7.58 -8.09 17.49
CA ALA A 115 -7.70 -9.27 16.64
C ALA A 115 -7.37 -8.96 15.17
N TYR A 116 -7.82 -7.82 14.63
CA TYR A 116 -7.41 -7.36 13.30
C TYR A 116 -5.91 -7.07 13.22
N ALA A 117 -5.36 -6.39 14.21
CA ALA A 117 -3.92 -6.08 14.27
C ALA A 117 -3.07 -7.37 14.29
N VAL A 118 -3.45 -8.35 15.11
CA VAL A 118 -2.79 -9.66 15.19
C VAL A 118 -2.91 -10.41 13.87
N ALA A 119 -4.08 -10.40 13.22
CA ALA A 119 -4.28 -11.10 11.95
C ALA A 119 -3.34 -10.59 10.85
N HIS A 120 -3.16 -9.28 10.75
CA HIS A 120 -2.39 -8.66 9.68
C HIS A 120 -0.91 -8.49 10.04
N LEU A 121 -0.59 -8.09 11.27
CA LEU A 121 0.75 -7.62 11.66
C LEU A 121 1.38 -8.47 12.79
N GLY A 122 0.62 -9.34 13.43
CA GLY A 122 1.04 -10.01 14.63
C GLY A 122 1.16 -11.52 14.52
N LYS A 123 1.09 -12.16 15.69
CA LYS A 123 1.11 -13.61 15.83
C LYS A 123 -0.05 -14.06 16.71
N VAL A 124 -0.72 -15.12 16.29
CA VAL A 124 -1.75 -15.78 17.08
C VAL A 124 -1.18 -17.04 17.72
N ASN A 125 -1.49 -17.25 19.01
CA ASN A 125 -1.09 -18.46 19.71
C ASN A 125 -2.11 -19.57 19.45
N VAL A 126 -1.64 -20.68 18.88
CA VAL A 126 -2.42 -21.90 18.68
C VAL A 126 -1.73 -23.03 19.43
N GLY A 127 -2.26 -23.39 20.59
CA GLY A 127 -1.58 -24.28 21.51
C GLY A 127 -0.26 -23.69 21.99
N SER A 128 0.83 -24.39 21.76
CA SER A 128 2.20 -23.95 22.11
C SER A 128 2.92 -23.16 21.03
N LYS A 129 2.27 -22.91 19.88
CA LYS A 129 2.90 -22.26 18.73
C LYS A 129 2.36 -20.86 18.51
N ALA A 130 3.27 -19.91 18.23
CA ALA A 130 2.93 -18.57 17.74
C ALA A 130 3.01 -18.61 16.21
N ILE A 131 1.89 -18.32 15.54
CA ILE A 131 1.74 -18.40 14.08
C ILE A 131 1.35 -17.03 13.55
N THR A 132 2.00 -16.60 12.47
CA THR A 132 1.69 -15.36 11.77
C THR A 132 0.62 -15.63 10.70
N PRO A 133 -0.59 -15.04 10.76
CA PRO A 133 -1.65 -15.33 9.79
C PRO A 133 -1.37 -14.75 8.40
N PHE A 134 -1.49 -13.43 8.21
CA PHE A 134 -1.28 -12.79 6.91
C PHE A 134 0.13 -12.25 6.70
N ASP A 135 0.76 -11.71 7.76
CA ASP A 135 2.19 -11.36 7.79
C ASP A 135 2.59 -10.10 6.96
N GLU A 136 1.72 -9.13 6.82
CA GLU A 136 2.11 -7.86 6.20
C GLU A 136 3.09 -7.07 7.11
N ASP A 137 3.95 -6.26 6.51
CA ASP A 137 4.88 -5.37 7.23
C ASP A 137 4.19 -4.09 7.71
N PHE A 138 3.23 -3.61 6.93
CA PHE A 138 2.35 -2.49 7.26
C PHE A 138 0.90 -2.83 6.93
N ALA A 139 -0.03 -2.20 7.64
CA ALA A 139 -1.46 -2.27 7.34
C ALA A 139 -2.07 -0.86 7.27
N THR A 140 -3.04 -0.65 6.38
CA THR A 140 -3.83 0.59 6.39
C THR A 140 -4.96 0.49 7.40
N VAL A 141 -5.22 1.59 8.14
CA VAL A 141 -6.18 1.64 9.26
C VAL A 141 -7.07 2.86 9.17
N ASN A 142 -8.35 2.71 9.52
CA ASN A 142 -9.32 3.79 9.57
C ASN A 142 -9.32 4.43 10.99
N PRO A 143 -9.12 5.76 11.12
CA PRO A 143 -9.02 6.43 12.41
C PRO A 143 -10.37 6.80 13.03
N TYR A 144 -11.49 6.57 12.37
CA TYR A 144 -12.80 7.12 12.74
C TYR A 144 -13.24 6.80 14.18
N LEU A 145 -12.80 5.67 14.73
CA LEU A 145 -13.08 5.24 16.11
C LEU A 145 -12.05 5.74 17.14
N GLY A 146 -11.13 6.62 16.73
CA GLY A 146 -10.17 7.26 17.63
C GLY A 146 -9.11 6.32 18.20
N SER A 147 -8.56 6.71 19.36
CA SER A 147 -7.45 5.99 20.01
C SER A 147 -7.79 4.55 20.40
N ASP A 148 -9.05 4.27 20.73
CA ASP A 148 -9.51 2.91 21.05
C ASP A 148 -9.37 1.94 19.86
N GLY A 149 -9.42 2.49 18.65
CA GLY A 149 -9.19 1.73 17.41
C GLY A 149 -7.71 1.63 17.03
N ILE A 150 -6.94 2.69 17.26
CA ILE A 150 -5.56 2.81 16.79
C ILE A 150 -4.54 2.19 17.75
N ASN A 151 -4.70 2.40 19.09
CA ASN A 151 -3.74 1.91 20.07
C ASN A 151 -3.50 0.39 20.02
N PRO A 152 -4.51 -0.48 19.80
CA PRO A 152 -4.25 -1.92 19.66
C PRO A 152 -3.33 -2.26 18.48
N PHE A 153 -3.44 -1.55 17.34
CA PHE A 153 -2.52 -1.71 16.22
C PHE A 153 -1.11 -1.24 16.58
N ILE A 154 -0.96 -0.08 17.23
CA ILE A 154 0.35 0.44 17.67
C ILE A 154 1.04 -0.53 18.62
N LYS A 155 0.29 -1.10 19.56
CA LYS A 155 0.80 -2.13 20.47
C LYS A 155 1.43 -3.29 19.71
N VAL A 156 0.68 -3.89 18.77
CA VAL A 156 1.15 -5.01 17.94
C VAL A 156 2.35 -4.59 17.07
N CYS A 157 2.32 -3.38 16.51
CA CYS A 157 3.44 -2.85 15.72
C CYS A 157 4.73 -2.78 16.54
N ASN A 158 4.66 -2.26 17.77
CA ASN A 158 5.82 -2.13 18.66
C ASN A 158 6.34 -3.49 19.13
N GLU A 159 5.46 -4.47 19.35
CA GLU A 159 5.83 -5.83 19.78
C GLU A 159 6.43 -6.67 18.64
N GLN A 160 6.04 -6.44 17.40
CA GLN A 160 6.37 -7.30 16.24
C GLN A 160 7.24 -6.60 15.19
N ASP A 161 7.73 -5.40 15.46
CA ASP A 161 8.43 -4.54 14.48
C ASP A 161 7.63 -4.42 13.17
N ARG A 162 6.43 -3.85 13.27
CA ARG A 162 5.52 -3.59 12.15
C ARG A 162 5.11 -2.12 12.14
N GLY A 163 4.33 -1.72 11.14
CA GLY A 163 3.82 -0.35 11.07
C GLY A 163 2.40 -0.27 10.52
N ILE A 164 1.83 0.93 10.59
CA ILE A 164 0.50 1.24 10.03
C ILE A 164 0.53 2.52 9.23
N PHE A 165 -0.39 2.63 8.26
CA PHE A 165 -0.72 3.86 7.56
C PHE A 165 -2.18 4.21 7.86
N ILE A 166 -2.41 5.34 8.53
CA ILE A 166 -3.73 5.80 8.95
C ILE A 166 -4.33 6.69 7.86
N LEU A 167 -5.61 6.49 7.53
CA LEU A 167 -6.33 7.32 6.55
C LEU A 167 -6.46 8.74 7.10
N VAL A 168 -5.86 9.73 6.44
CA VAL A 168 -5.92 11.15 6.83
C VAL A 168 -6.69 11.97 5.81
N LYS A 169 -6.24 11.99 4.55
CA LYS A 169 -6.96 12.62 3.44
C LYS A 169 -6.97 11.69 2.25
N THR A 170 -8.14 11.21 1.88
CA THR A 170 -8.28 10.24 0.80
C THR A 170 -8.56 10.92 -0.55
N SER A 171 -8.28 10.22 -1.65
CA SER A 171 -8.32 10.78 -3.01
C SER A 171 -9.68 10.69 -3.71
N ASN A 172 -10.65 10.02 -3.08
CA ASN A 172 -11.99 9.84 -3.66
C ASN A 172 -12.80 11.14 -3.69
N PRO A 173 -13.67 11.36 -4.70
CA PRO A 173 -14.43 12.61 -4.85
C PRO A 173 -15.26 12.99 -3.62
N SER A 174 -15.87 12.02 -2.92
CA SER A 174 -16.71 12.25 -1.73
C SER A 174 -15.91 12.47 -0.44
N SER A 175 -14.57 12.51 -0.49
CA SER A 175 -13.75 12.69 0.70
C SER A 175 -14.09 13.98 1.47
N GLY A 176 -14.51 15.03 0.75
CA GLY A 176 -14.88 16.31 1.34
C GLY A 176 -16.14 16.29 2.20
N GLU A 177 -17.01 15.28 2.06
CA GLU A 177 -18.23 15.17 2.87
C GLU A 177 -17.94 15.17 4.38
N PHE A 178 -16.81 14.59 4.77
CA PHE A 178 -16.35 14.53 6.16
C PHE A 178 -15.00 15.20 6.34
N GLN A 179 -14.02 14.87 5.51
CA GLN A 179 -12.62 15.21 5.77
C GLN A 179 -12.35 16.71 5.66
N ASP A 180 -13.12 17.45 4.85
CA ASP A 180 -12.99 18.90 4.69
C ASP A 180 -13.92 19.69 5.64
N GLN A 181 -14.74 19.02 6.46
CA GLN A 181 -15.59 19.71 7.43
C GLN A 181 -14.74 20.41 8.49
N LEU A 182 -15.16 21.62 8.85
CA LEU A 182 -14.42 22.46 9.79
C LEU A 182 -14.84 22.17 11.25
N ILE A 183 -13.87 21.87 12.07
CA ILE A 183 -14.00 21.74 13.52
C ILE A 183 -13.15 22.85 14.14
N ASN A 184 -13.80 23.82 14.80
CA ASN A 184 -13.14 25.02 15.35
C ASN A 184 -12.28 25.77 14.30
N GLY A 185 -12.79 25.86 13.07
CA GLY A 185 -12.14 26.57 11.96
C GLY A 185 -11.02 25.82 11.25
N ARG A 186 -10.80 24.54 11.59
CA ARG A 186 -9.78 23.67 10.96
C ARG A 186 -10.43 22.43 10.33
N PRO A 187 -9.99 22.01 9.14
CA PRO A 187 -10.56 20.83 8.51
C PRO A 187 -10.24 19.56 9.30
N LEU A 188 -11.17 18.61 9.27
CA LEU A 188 -11.05 17.33 10.01
C LEU A 188 -9.76 16.58 9.65
N TYR A 189 -9.35 16.58 8.37
CA TYR A 189 -8.11 15.89 7.96
C TYR A 189 -6.85 16.42 8.67
N GLU A 190 -6.78 17.72 9.01
CA GLU A 190 -5.65 18.28 9.76
C GLU A 190 -5.65 17.78 11.20
N LEU A 191 -6.82 17.71 11.84
CA LEU A 191 -6.95 17.19 13.21
C LEU A 191 -6.58 15.71 13.27
N VAL A 192 -6.97 14.94 12.25
CA VAL A 192 -6.54 13.53 12.14
C VAL A 192 -5.02 13.45 11.94
N GLY A 193 -4.44 14.31 11.11
CA GLY A 193 -2.99 14.39 10.93
C GLY A 193 -2.23 14.69 12.24
N GLU A 194 -2.74 15.62 13.06
CA GLU A 194 -2.18 15.88 14.40
C GLU A 194 -2.22 14.64 15.29
N LYS A 195 -3.33 13.90 15.25
CA LYS A 195 -3.44 12.64 15.99
C LYS A 195 -2.46 11.58 15.48
N VAL A 196 -2.24 11.47 14.18
CA VAL A 196 -1.21 10.58 13.62
C VAL A 196 0.16 10.93 14.16
N ASN A 197 0.52 12.21 14.20
CA ASN A 197 1.79 12.68 14.76
C ASN A 197 1.90 12.38 16.27
N GLU A 198 0.83 12.57 17.03
CA GLU A 198 0.74 12.24 18.47
C GLU A 198 0.90 10.73 18.70
N TRP A 199 0.10 9.91 18.02
CA TRP A 199 0.16 8.45 18.12
C TRP A 199 1.52 7.88 17.69
N GLY A 200 2.14 8.48 16.70
CA GLY A 200 3.43 8.06 16.18
C GLY A 200 4.61 8.32 17.10
N ALA A 201 4.47 9.20 18.10
CA ALA A 201 5.56 9.58 19.00
C ALA A 201 6.15 8.40 19.82
N SER A 202 5.32 7.40 20.13
CA SER A 202 5.72 6.19 20.87
C SER A 202 6.28 5.06 19.99
N SER A 203 6.31 5.25 18.66
CA SER A 203 6.66 4.20 17.68
C SER A 203 7.74 4.66 16.72
N MET A 204 8.66 5.49 17.19
CA MET A 204 9.79 5.97 16.39
C MET A 204 10.78 4.84 16.10
N ASP A 205 11.23 4.79 14.82
CA ASP A 205 12.27 3.88 14.33
C ASP A 205 13.22 4.69 13.45
N GLY A 206 14.27 5.23 14.05
CA GLY A 206 15.16 6.23 13.46
C GLY A 206 14.50 7.60 13.33
N ASP A 207 14.58 8.20 12.14
CA ASP A 207 14.07 9.56 11.88
C ASP A 207 12.55 9.59 11.66
N TYR A 208 11.90 8.45 11.44
CA TYR A 208 10.49 8.31 11.13
C TYR A 208 9.77 7.41 12.13
N SER A 209 8.45 7.56 12.18
CA SER A 209 7.57 6.72 12.98
C SER A 209 7.07 5.51 12.16
N ASN A 210 6.88 4.37 12.84
CA ASN A 210 6.13 3.23 12.30
C ASN A 210 4.63 3.52 12.10
N VAL A 211 4.15 4.68 12.57
CA VAL A 211 2.79 5.20 12.34
C VAL A 211 2.85 6.25 11.25
N GLY A 212 2.43 5.88 10.06
CA GLY A 212 2.35 6.72 8.88
C GLY A 212 0.92 7.17 8.57
N ALA A 213 0.78 7.89 7.46
CA ALA A 213 -0.48 8.46 7.00
C ALA A 213 -0.76 8.11 5.55
N VAL A 214 -2.03 7.95 5.17
CA VAL A 214 -2.48 7.93 3.77
C VAL A 214 -2.97 9.32 3.41
N VAL A 215 -2.33 9.95 2.41
CA VAL A 215 -2.72 11.26 1.87
C VAL A 215 -2.73 11.19 0.35
N GLY A 216 -3.89 11.39 -0.27
CA GLY A 216 -4.08 11.24 -1.71
C GLY A 216 -3.36 12.32 -2.55
N ALA A 217 -2.85 11.92 -3.70
CA ALA A 217 -2.14 12.79 -4.65
C ALA A 217 -3.02 13.90 -5.29
N THR A 218 -4.35 13.80 -5.17
CA THR A 218 -5.31 14.69 -5.86
C THR A 218 -5.26 16.14 -5.35
N TYR A 219 -4.68 16.36 -4.16
CA TYR A 219 -4.67 17.65 -3.49
C TYR A 219 -3.25 18.02 -3.00
N PRO A 220 -2.36 18.52 -3.88
CA PRO A 220 -0.96 18.85 -3.53
C PRO A 220 -0.84 19.82 -2.35
N GLU A 221 -1.71 20.87 -2.27
CA GLU A 221 -1.72 21.84 -1.17
C GLU A 221 -1.93 21.19 0.20
N MET A 222 -2.78 20.16 0.26
CA MET A 222 -3.02 19.40 1.50
C MET A 222 -1.79 18.56 1.89
N GLY A 223 -1.05 18.06 0.91
CA GLY A 223 0.24 17.39 1.13
C GLY A 223 1.23 18.29 1.85
N ARG A 224 1.37 19.55 1.39
CA ARG A 224 2.23 20.56 2.02
C ARG A 224 1.83 20.85 3.47
N VAL A 225 0.54 21.04 3.73
CA VAL A 225 0.02 21.28 5.09
C VAL A 225 0.29 20.08 5.98
N LEU A 226 -0.09 18.90 5.52
CA LEU A 226 0.02 17.67 6.30
C LEU A 226 1.47 17.24 6.54
N ARG A 227 2.41 17.52 5.59
CA ARG A 227 3.84 17.31 5.83
C ARG A 227 4.35 18.10 7.04
N LYS A 228 3.88 19.34 7.21
CA LYS A 228 4.23 20.18 8.37
C LYS A 228 3.58 19.70 9.66
N VAL A 229 2.34 19.22 9.58
CA VAL A 229 1.59 18.69 10.75
C VAL A 229 2.19 17.37 11.23
N MET A 230 2.68 16.53 10.29
CA MET A 230 3.20 15.19 10.56
C MET A 230 4.66 15.04 10.09
N PRO A 231 5.63 15.79 10.63
CA PRO A 231 7.00 15.82 10.09
C PRO A 231 7.73 14.47 10.17
N LYS A 232 7.33 13.60 11.09
CA LYS A 232 7.94 12.28 11.34
C LYS A 232 7.14 11.10 10.77
N ALA A 233 5.90 11.32 10.29
CA ALA A 233 5.11 10.27 9.68
C ALA A 233 5.52 10.07 8.21
N TYR A 234 5.67 8.82 7.80
CA TYR A 234 5.78 8.49 6.38
C TYR A 234 4.42 8.61 5.71
N ILE A 235 4.35 9.18 4.52
CA ILE A 235 3.09 9.36 3.78
C ILE A 235 3.00 8.35 2.65
N LEU A 236 1.98 7.49 2.69
CA LEU A 236 1.55 6.67 1.57
C LEU A 236 0.64 7.50 0.68
N VAL A 237 1.04 7.71 -0.57
CA VAL A 237 0.37 8.63 -1.51
C VAL A 237 -0.32 7.85 -2.64
N PRO A 238 -1.61 7.48 -2.53
CA PRO A 238 -2.37 6.91 -3.64
C PRO A 238 -2.83 7.98 -4.64
N GLY A 239 -3.13 7.55 -5.88
CA GLY A 239 -3.74 8.41 -6.90
C GLY A 239 -2.81 8.90 -7.99
N TYR A 240 -1.55 8.47 -8.03
CA TYR A 240 -0.62 8.76 -9.12
C TYR A 240 -1.10 8.20 -10.46
N GLY A 241 -1.01 8.99 -11.50
CA GLY A 241 -1.35 8.65 -12.89
C GLY A 241 -2.85 8.46 -13.11
N ALA A 242 -3.45 7.45 -12.52
CA ALA A 242 -4.86 7.08 -12.77
C ALA A 242 -5.89 8.13 -12.32
N GLN A 243 -5.52 9.00 -11.37
CA GLN A 243 -6.34 10.11 -10.86
C GLN A 243 -5.73 11.48 -11.21
N GLY A 244 -4.78 11.53 -12.15
CA GLY A 244 -4.19 12.76 -12.67
C GLY A 244 -2.94 13.27 -11.93
N GLY A 245 -2.50 12.65 -10.83
CA GLY A 245 -1.29 13.04 -10.12
C GLY A 245 -0.03 12.76 -10.95
N GLN A 246 0.88 13.73 -11.03
CA GLN A 246 2.19 13.67 -11.68
C GLN A 246 3.30 13.89 -10.66
N GLY A 247 4.54 13.51 -10.96
CA GLY A 247 5.67 13.68 -10.05
C GLY A 247 5.82 15.08 -9.48
N LYS A 248 5.64 16.12 -10.31
CA LYS A 248 5.71 17.54 -9.91
C LYS A 248 4.69 17.94 -8.83
N ASP A 249 3.53 17.27 -8.80
CA ASP A 249 2.44 17.55 -7.86
C ASP A 249 2.71 16.91 -6.48
N LEU A 250 3.71 16.04 -6.41
CA LEU A 250 4.00 15.23 -5.22
C LEU A 250 5.19 15.72 -4.40
N VAL A 251 5.95 16.70 -4.90
CA VAL A 251 7.18 17.17 -4.25
C VAL A 251 6.93 17.61 -2.80
N ASP A 252 5.81 18.28 -2.53
CA ASP A 252 5.46 18.78 -1.20
C ASP A 252 5.08 17.67 -0.18
N PHE A 253 4.90 16.44 -0.63
CA PHE A 253 4.70 15.28 0.27
C PHE A 253 5.99 14.76 0.87
N PHE A 254 7.11 15.04 0.22
CA PHE A 254 8.45 14.60 0.62
C PHE A 254 9.11 15.62 1.54
N ASN A 255 10.08 15.16 2.32
CA ASN A 255 11.04 16.01 3.00
C ASN A 255 12.14 16.47 2.02
N PRO A 256 12.93 17.51 2.37
CA PRO A 256 13.97 18.04 1.50
C PRO A 256 15.04 17.01 1.04
N ASP A 257 15.22 15.93 1.79
CA ASP A 257 16.11 14.81 1.46
C ASP A 257 15.50 13.84 0.44
N GLY A 258 14.24 14.07 0.05
CA GLY A 258 13.46 13.23 -0.86
C GLY A 258 13.00 11.90 -0.24
N LEU A 259 12.84 11.87 1.08
CA LEU A 259 12.24 10.81 1.86
C LEU A 259 10.92 11.29 2.49
N GLY A 260 10.30 10.47 3.33
CA GLY A 260 9.07 10.82 4.05
C GLY A 260 7.79 10.51 3.28
N ALA A 261 7.87 10.11 2.02
CA ALA A 261 6.71 9.65 1.26
C ALA A 261 7.03 8.46 0.36
N ILE A 262 6.01 7.66 0.07
CA ILE A 262 6.05 6.57 -0.90
C ILE A 262 4.77 6.62 -1.76
N VAL A 263 4.93 6.63 -3.07
CA VAL A 263 3.85 6.91 -4.02
C VAL A 263 3.31 5.60 -4.60
N ASN A 264 1.98 5.40 -4.51
CA ASN A 264 1.33 4.19 -5.02
C ASN A 264 0.76 4.38 -6.43
N SER A 265 1.06 3.44 -7.30
CA SER A 265 0.33 3.21 -8.54
C SER A 265 -0.07 1.73 -8.64
N SER A 266 -1.36 1.48 -8.93
CA SER A 266 -1.90 0.12 -9.12
C SER A 266 -2.17 -0.13 -10.60
N ARG A 267 -3.36 0.20 -11.10
CA ARG A 267 -3.76 -0.01 -12.51
C ARG A 267 -2.75 0.55 -13.51
N GLY A 268 -2.08 1.67 -13.15
CA GLY A 268 -1.05 2.31 -13.97
C GLY A 268 0.11 1.39 -14.32
N ILE A 269 0.41 0.45 -13.44
CA ILE A 269 1.52 -0.50 -13.56
C ILE A 269 1.01 -1.90 -13.90
N ILE A 270 0.11 -2.48 -13.09
CA ILE A 270 -0.29 -3.89 -13.28
C ILE A 270 -1.07 -4.15 -14.57
N ALA A 271 -1.79 -3.14 -15.08
CA ALA A 271 -2.50 -3.21 -16.36
C ALA A 271 -1.83 -2.34 -17.44
N ALA A 272 -0.54 -2.07 -17.32
CA ALA A 272 0.21 -1.22 -18.26
C ALA A 272 0.12 -1.73 -19.70
N TYR A 273 0.16 -3.05 -19.92
CA TYR A 273 0.09 -3.68 -21.24
C TYR A 273 -1.16 -3.28 -22.04
N THR A 274 -2.23 -2.83 -21.37
CA THR A 274 -3.47 -2.35 -22.04
C THR A 274 -3.37 -0.92 -22.57
N LYS A 275 -2.29 -0.19 -22.21
CA LYS A 275 -2.11 1.22 -22.61
C LYS A 275 -1.32 1.32 -23.91
N GLU A 276 -1.68 2.29 -24.75
CA GLU A 276 -1.06 2.52 -26.06
C GLU A 276 0.48 2.66 -25.97
N GLN A 277 0.98 3.40 -24.99
CA GLN A 277 2.41 3.61 -24.80
C GLN A 277 3.22 2.34 -24.50
N TYR A 278 2.56 1.28 -24.03
CA TYR A 278 3.17 -0.02 -23.74
C TYR A 278 2.69 -1.14 -24.70
N ALA A 279 1.93 -0.80 -25.76
CA ALA A 279 1.39 -1.77 -26.71
C ALA A 279 2.44 -2.65 -27.38
N LYS A 280 3.70 -2.15 -27.47
CA LYS A 280 4.85 -2.91 -28.02
C LYS A 280 5.14 -4.22 -27.27
N PHE A 281 4.77 -4.32 -26.00
CA PHE A 281 4.99 -5.54 -25.22
C PHE A 281 3.93 -6.61 -25.48
N GLY A 282 2.71 -6.20 -25.81
CA GLY A 282 1.58 -7.09 -25.99
C GLY A 282 1.14 -7.79 -24.69
N GLU A 283 0.03 -8.48 -24.77
CA GLU A 283 -0.57 -9.16 -23.62
C GLU A 283 0.30 -10.28 -23.03
N LYS A 284 1.08 -10.97 -23.87
CA LYS A 284 1.96 -12.06 -23.44
C LYS A 284 3.10 -11.62 -22.55
N ASN A 285 3.55 -10.38 -22.72
CA ASN A 285 4.65 -9.81 -21.96
C ASN A 285 4.16 -8.71 -21.00
N PHE A 286 3.00 -8.91 -20.38
CA PHE A 286 2.39 -7.94 -19.46
C PHE A 286 3.32 -7.58 -18.29
N GLY A 287 4.12 -8.53 -17.80
CA GLY A 287 5.12 -8.29 -16.77
C GLY A 287 6.20 -7.30 -17.21
N GLU A 288 6.68 -7.39 -18.47
CA GLU A 288 7.64 -6.42 -19.03
C GLU A 288 7.00 -5.03 -19.20
N ALA A 289 5.72 -4.97 -19.57
CA ALA A 289 4.99 -3.71 -19.60
C ALA A 289 4.88 -3.09 -18.20
N SER A 290 4.62 -3.90 -17.17
CA SER A 290 4.59 -3.47 -15.77
C SER A 290 5.96 -2.96 -15.31
N ARG A 291 7.05 -3.65 -15.67
CA ARG A 291 8.42 -3.21 -15.40
C ARG A 291 8.71 -1.84 -16.02
N GLN A 292 8.38 -1.66 -17.30
CA GLN A 292 8.60 -0.38 -17.98
C GLN A 292 7.77 0.75 -17.34
N ALA A 293 6.51 0.48 -17.00
CA ALA A 293 5.66 1.46 -16.32
C ALA A 293 6.19 1.86 -14.94
N ALA A 294 6.78 0.92 -14.20
CA ALA A 294 7.44 1.21 -12.94
C ALA A 294 8.69 2.09 -13.13
N LEU A 295 9.52 1.79 -14.14
CA LEU A 295 10.69 2.61 -14.49
C LEU A 295 10.30 4.05 -14.88
N ASP A 296 9.26 4.20 -15.69
CA ASP A 296 8.76 5.50 -16.12
C ASP A 296 8.25 6.33 -14.92
N MET A 297 7.54 5.69 -13.99
CA MET A 297 7.08 6.33 -12.74
C MET A 297 8.25 6.74 -11.84
N ILE A 298 9.25 5.88 -11.70
CA ILE A 298 10.48 6.18 -10.91
C ILE A 298 11.19 7.40 -11.51
N ALA A 299 11.34 7.45 -12.83
CA ALA A 299 11.99 8.54 -13.53
C ALA A 299 11.22 9.87 -13.36
N ASP A 300 9.88 9.85 -13.48
CA ASP A 300 9.04 11.04 -13.30
C ASP A 300 9.14 11.61 -11.88
N ILE A 301 9.03 10.76 -10.86
CA ILE A 301 9.09 11.21 -9.46
C ILE A 301 10.51 11.68 -9.10
N ASN A 302 11.54 10.91 -9.46
CA ASN A 302 12.91 11.31 -9.17
C ASN A 302 13.31 12.59 -9.91
N GLY A 303 12.89 12.76 -11.17
CA GLY A 303 13.09 14.00 -11.93
C GLY A 303 12.44 15.20 -11.24
N ALA A 304 11.22 15.06 -10.73
CA ALA A 304 10.54 16.11 -9.98
C ALA A 304 11.24 16.43 -8.64
N LEU A 305 11.86 15.45 -8.00
CA LEU A 305 12.64 15.61 -6.76
C LEU A 305 14.08 16.11 -7.00
N GLY A 306 14.49 16.29 -8.27
CA GLY A 306 15.85 16.72 -8.62
C GLY A 306 16.92 15.65 -8.39
N LYS A 307 16.56 14.35 -8.52
CA LYS A 307 17.46 13.20 -8.31
C LYS A 307 17.84 12.49 -9.58
#